data_54f836d1d10239096e64c507ce76e8ed
#
_entry.id   54f836d1d10239096e64c507ce76e8ed
#
_cell.length_a   1.000
_cell.length_b   1.000
_cell.length_c   1.000
_cell.angle_alpha   90.00
_cell.angle_beta   90.00
_cell.angle_gamma   90.00
#
_symmetry.space_group_name_H-M   'P 1'
#
loop_
_entity.id
_entity.type
_entity.pdbx_description
1 polymer ?
#
loop_
_entity_poly.entity_id
_entity_poly.type
_entity_poly.pdbx_seq_one_letter_code
_entity_poly.pdbx_strand_id
1 'polypeptide(L)'
;MIKRAVMALLFSLSASSVFAAGNVKVFIAASAEPKTLTGAEHLIDLVGQAQLSSSWWPAAVISEERATAAAQRQQQALLARLAALSVEERGDEAAAINALRQQIQALRVTGRQPINLDPDVVRVSERGNPPLQGNYTLWVGPQPADVTLFGLISRPGKRPFVPGRDVASYLDEQRRLSGADRSYAWVIYPDGRTQKAPVAYWNRRHVEPMPGSIIFVGLADALCSRTPDEINADILGTLTQRIPE
;
A
#
# COMPACT_ATOMS: atom_id res chain seq x y z
N MET A 1 -18.25 -11.28 77.44
CA MET A 1 -17.84 -10.31 76.44
C MET A 1 -17.05 -11.08 75.35
N ILE A 2 -17.74 -11.47 74.27
CA ILE A 2 -17.16 -12.29 73.20
C ILE A 2 -16.94 -11.36 71.98
N LYS A 3 -15.66 -11.07 71.66
CA LYS A 3 -15.27 -10.29 70.46
C LYS A 3 -15.30 -11.23 69.27
N ARG A 4 -16.23 -10.99 68.34
CA ARG A 4 -16.27 -11.66 67.04
C ARG A 4 -15.32 -10.93 66.09
N ALA A 5 -14.22 -11.56 65.69
CA ALA A 5 -13.34 -11.13 64.61
C ALA A 5 -13.93 -11.61 63.30
N VAL A 6 -14.33 -10.64 62.45
CA VAL A 6 -14.75 -10.89 61.04
C VAL A 6 -13.49 -10.79 60.19
N MET A 7 -13.06 -11.94 59.70
CA MET A 7 -11.94 -12.03 58.73
C MET A 7 -12.50 -11.88 57.31
N ALA A 8 -12.31 -10.69 56.71
CA ALA A 8 -12.69 -10.42 55.32
C ALA A 8 -11.65 -11.04 54.38
N LEU A 9 -12.06 -12.06 53.66
CA LEU A 9 -11.26 -12.70 52.61
C LEU A 9 -11.36 -11.86 51.35
N LEU A 10 -10.35 -11.09 51.02
CA LEU A 10 -10.21 -10.36 49.75
C LEU A 10 -9.82 -11.36 48.67
N PHE A 11 -10.78 -11.77 47.89
CA PHE A 11 -10.58 -12.50 46.64
C PHE A 11 -10.11 -11.50 45.56
N SER A 12 -8.79 -11.42 45.32
CA SER A 12 -8.25 -10.70 44.19
C SER A 12 -8.55 -11.47 42.90
N LEU A 13 -9.59 -11.05 42.15
CA LEU A 13 -9.84 -11.50 40.77
C LEU A 13 -8.69 -10.97 39.90
N SER A 14 -7.72 -11.82 39.65
CA SER A 14 -6.75 -11.58 38.57
C SER A 14 -7.50 -11.74 37.24
N ALA A 15 -7.93 -10.64 36.64
CA ALA A 15 -8.44 -10.64 35.28
C ALA A 15 -7.26 -10.98 34.34
N SER A 16 -7.07 -12.24 34.04
CA SER A 16 -6.24 -12.68 32.92
C SER A 16 -6.90 -12.13 31.65
N SER A 17 -6.31 -11.10 31.06
CA SER A 17 -6.70 -10.66 29.72
C SER A 17 -6.40 -11.82 28.75
N VAL A 18 -7.41 -12.58 28.41
CA VAL A 18 -7.37 -13.53 27.30
C VAL A 18 -7.25 -12.69 26.04
N PHE A 19 -6.04 -12.57 25.52
CA PHE A 19 -5.82 -11.97 24.21
C PHE A 19 -6.48 -12.89 23.20
N ALA A 20 -7.53 -12.40 22.54
CA ALA A 20 -8.15 -13.13 21.45
C ALA A 20 -7.15 -13.25 20.31
N ALA A 21 -6.79 -14.46 19.94
CA ALA A 21 -5.94 -14.75 18.79
C ALA A 21 -6.54 -14.14 17.52
N GLY A 22 -5.70 -13.59 16.66
CA GLY A 22 -6.14 -12.93 15.43
C GLY A 22 -6.80 -13.89 14.44
N ASN A 23 -7.83 -13.39 13.76
CA ASN A 23 -8.42 -14.06 12.59
C ASN A 23 -7.81 -13.46 11.35
N VAL A 24 -7.17 -14.27 10.49
CA VAL A 24 -6.52 -13.79 9.29
C VAL A 24 -7.13 -14.45 8.05
N LYS A 25 -7.70 -13.63 7.16
CA LYS A 25 -8.10 -14.06 5.81
C LYS A 25 -6.88 -13.98 4.90
N VAL A 26 -6.48 -15.11 4.30
CA VAL A 26 -5.30 -15.20 3.43
C VAL A 26 -5.73 -15.40 1.98
N PHE A 27 -5.38 -14.44 1.12
CA PHE A 27 -5.50 -14.55 -0.33
C PHE A 27 -4.13 -14.99 -0.88
N ILE A 28 -4.06 -16.17 -1.51
CA ILE A 28 -2.85 -16.70 -2.12
C ILE A 28 -2.97 -16.55 -3.63
N ALA A 29 -2.06 -15.79 -4.24
CA ALA A 29 -2.11 -15.40 -5.65
C ALA A 29 -3.47 -14.75 -6.01
N ALA A 30 -3.91 -14.86 -7.24
CA ALA A 30 -5.20 -14.33 -7.69
C ALA A 30 -6.41 -15.18 -7.27
N SER A 31 -6.31 -15.99 -6.20
CA SER A 31 -7.45 -16.81 -5.76
C SER A 31 -8.60 -15.92 -5.30
N ALA A 32 -9.81 -16.21 -5.81
CA ALA A 32 -11.01 -15.45 -5.46
C ALA A 32 -11.48 -15.75 -4.03
N GLU A 33 -11.13 -16.92 -3.49
CA GLU A 33 -11.56 -17.36 -2.16
C GLU A 33 -10.40 -17.30 -1.16
N PRO A 34 -10.56 -16.58 -0.03
CA PRO A 34 -9.57 -16.54 1.02
C PRO A 34 -9.59 -17.83 1.84
N LYS A 35 -8.42 -18.28 2.27
CA LYS A 35 -8.31 -19.25 3.36
C LYS A 35 -8.32 -18.51 4.69
N THR A 36 -9.15 -18.95 5.63
CA THR A 36 -9.16 -18.37 6.98
C THR A 36 -8.20 -19.15 7.87
N LEU A 37 -7.25 -18.43 8.46
CA LEU A 37 -6.37 -18.93 9.52
C LEU A 37 -6.84 -18.37 10.83
N THR A 38 -7.14 -19.24 11.78
CA THR A 38 -7.52 -18.87 13.15
C THR A 38 -6.43 -19.28 14.12
N GLY A 39 -6.28 -18.54 15.22
CA GLY A 39 -5.33 -18.91 16.26
C GLY A 39 -3.90 -18.43 16.06
N ALA A 40 -3.63 -17.52 15.11
CA ALA A 40 -2.35 -16.86 15.03
C ALA A 40 -2.24 -15.81 16.16
N GLU A 41 -1.38 -16.06 17.14
CA GLU A 41 -1.15 -15.14 18.27
C GLU A 41 -0.16 -14.04 17.88
N HIS A 42 0.85 -14.39 17.07
CA HIS A 42 1.90 -13.50 16.61
C HIS A 42 2.07 -13.57 15.08
N LEU A 43 2.74 -12.56 14.53
CA LEU A 43 2.99 -12.49 13.09
C LEU A 43 3.76 -13.71 12.55
N ILE A 44 4.71 -14.26 13.32
CA ILE A 44 5.49 -15.46 12.92
C ILE A 44 4.61 -16.67 12.72
N ASP A 45 3.52 -16.84 13.49
CA ASP A 45 2.59 -17.94 13.35
C ASP A 45 1.85 -17.91 12.00
N LEU A 46 1.70 -16.70 11.46
CA LEU A 46 1.09 -16.46 10.16
C LEU A 46 2.11 -16.67 9.03
N VAL A 47 3.23 -15.93 9.04
CA VAL A 47 4.18 -15.94 7.93
C VAL A 47 5.00 -17.25 7.87
N GLY A 48 5.13 -17.97 8.98
CA GLY A 48 5.79 -19.26 9.08
C GLY A 48 4.99 -20.46 8.53
N GLN A 49 3.77 -20.24 8.02
CA GLN A 49 2.94 -21.31 7.48
C GLN A 49 3.57 -21.97 6.24
N ALA A 50 3.69 -23.30 6.24
CA ALA A 50 4.31 -24.05 5.13
C ALA A 50 3.66 -23.76 3.76
N GLN A 51 2.34 -23.52 3.74
CA GLN A 51 1.59 -23.20 2.52
C GLN A 51 1.95 -21.83 1.91
N LEU A 52 2.64 -20.94 2.66
CA LEU A 52 3.09 -19.61 2.22
C LEU A 52 4.58 -19.57 1.87
N SER A 53 5.30 -20.70 1.99
CA SER A 53 6.75 -20.78 1.79
C SER A 53 7.22 -20.36 0.38
N SER A 54 6.37 -20.51 -0.63
CA SER A 54 6.66 -20.10 -2.01
C SER A 54 6.25 -18.67 -2.33
N SER A 55 5.78 -17.88 -1.34
CA SER A 55 5.34 -16.52 -1.55
C SER A 55 6.53 -15.56 -1.69
N TRP A 56 6.37 -14.57 -2.58
CA TRP A 56 7.33 -13.48 -2.70
C TRP A 56 7.00 -12.35 -1.72
N TRP A 57 7.64 -12.39 -0.56
CA TRP A 57 7.32 -11.53 0.58
C TRP A 57 7.44 -10.02 0.34
N PRO A 58 8.35 -9.51 -0.53
CA PRO A 58 8.42 -8.08 -0.80
C PRO A 58 7.13 -7.46 -1.33
N ALA A 59 6.25 -8.25 -1.99
CA ALA A 59 4.94 -7.77 -2.44
C ALA A 59 3.79 -8.16 -1.50
N ALA A 60 4.05 -8.89 -0.42
CA ALA A 60 3.02 -9.26 0.52
C ALA A 60 2.43 -8.03 1.23
N VAL A 61 1.12 -8.06 1.47
CA VAL A 61 0.40 -6.98 2.15
C VAL A 61 -0.46 -7.58 3.25
N ILE A 62 -0.27 -7.12 4.47
CA ILE A 62 -1.20 -7.35 5.57
C ILE A 62 -1.98 -6.08 5.87
N SER A 63 -3.26 -6.20 6.11
CA SER A 63 -4.12 -5.07 6.45
C SER A 63 -5.04 -5.38 7.62
N GLU A 64 -5.44 -4.33 8.31
CA GLU A 64 -6.45 -4.35 9.34
C GLU A 64 -7.79 -3.79 8.78
N GLU A 65 -8.91 -4.32 9.24
CA GLU A 65 -10.24 -3.95 8.77
C GLU A 65 -10.56 -2.46 9.00
N ARG A 66 -10.23 -1.93 10.20
CA ARG A 66 -10.45 -0.51 10.52
C ARG A 66 -9.61 0.42 9.66
N ALA A 67 -8.35 0.06 9.44
CA ALA A 67 -7.45 0.82 8.58
C ALA A 67 -7.91 0.77 7.12
N THR A 68 -8.50 -0.35 6.67
CA THR A 68 -9.08 -0.48 5.32
C THR A 68 -10.23 0.51 5.10
N ALA A 69 -11.15 0.63 6.07
CA ALA A 69 -12.21 1.62 5.98
C ALA A 69 -11.67 3.07 5.94
N ALA A 70 -10.57 3.36 6.64
CA ALA A 70 -9.91 4.66 6.58
C ALA A 70 -9.28 4.92 5.21
N ALA A 71 -8.55 3.94 4.64
CA ALA A 71 -7.95 4.04 3.32
C ALA A 71 -8.98 4.25 2.21
N GLN A 72 -10.12 3.57 2.29
CA GLN A 72 -11.23 3.75 1.35
C GLN A 72 -11.85 5.16 1.43
N ARG A 73 -12.04 5.70 2.65
CA ARG A 73 -12.50 7.10 2.81
C ARG A 73 -11.50 8.09 2.24
N GLN A 74 -10.20 7.87 2.44
CA GLN A 74 -9.13 8.70 1.89
C GLN A 74 -9.14 8.67 0.36
N GLN A 75 -9.29 7.51 -0.26
CA GLN A 75 -9.46 7.37 -1.72
C GLN A 75 -10.68 8.15 -2.23
N GLN A 76 -11.83 8.06 -1.55
CA GLN A 76 -13.04 8.80 -1.94
C GLN A 76 -12.85 10.33 -1.83
N ALA A 77 -12.19 10.80 -0.78
CA ALA A 77 -11.86 12.21 -0.62
C ALA A 77 -10.93 12.71 -1.74
N LEU A 78 -9.91 11.92 -2.10
CA LEU A 78 -9.02 12.21 -3.23
C LEU A 78 -9.79 12.28 -4.56
N LEU A 79 -10.70 11.32 -4.82
CA LEU A 79 -11.52 11.31 -6.03
C LEU A 79 -12.42 12.55 -6.13
N ALA A 80 -13.00 13.00 -5.02
CA ALA A 80 -13.78 14.22 -4.96
C ALA A 80 -12.92 15.47 -5.22
N ARG A 81 -11.69 15.52 -4.64
CA ARG A 81 -10.74 16.61 -4.86
C ARG A 81 -10.30 16.71 -6.33
N LEU A 82 -10.00 15.58 -6.97
CA LEU A 82 -9.66 15.53 -8.39
C LEU A 82 -10.84 15.88 -9.30
N ALA A 83 -12.07 15.53 -8.90
CA ALA A 83 -13.27 15.94 -9.63
C ALA A 83 -13.46 17.46 -9.58
N ALA A 84 -13.28 18.09 -8.43
CA ALA A 84 -13.33 19.55 -8.29
C ALA A 84 -12.25 20.23 -9.15
N LEU A 85 -11.00 19.74 -9.09
CA LEU A 85 -9.89 20.25 -9.88
C LEU A 85 -10.18 20.16 -11.39
N SER A 86 -10.76 19.06 -11.85
CA SER A 86 -11.11 18.90 -13.27
C SER A 86 -12.18 19.86 -13.78
N VAL A 87 -12.96 20.48 -12.90
CA VAL A 87 -13.95 21.52 -13.23
C VAL A 87 -13.30 22.92 -13.28
N GLU A 88 -12.29 23.16 -12.45
CA GLU A 88 -11.52 24.40 -12.43
C GLU A 88 -10.63 24.53 -13.68
N GLU A 89 -10.12 23.43 -14.17
CA GLU A 89 -9.25 23.36 -15.37
C GLU A 89 -10.07 23.24 -16.67
N ARG A 90 -9.41 23.43 -17.81
CA ARG A 90 -10.06 23.40 -19.14
C ARG A 90 -9.27 22.57 -20.15
N GLY A 91 -9.96 22.13 -21.21
CA GLY A 91 -9.34 21.46 -22.35
C GLY A 91 -8.55 20.21 -21.96
N ASP A 92 -7.31 20.13 -22.43
CA ASP A 92 -6.45 18.96 -22.24
C ASP A 92 -6.08 18.71 -20.77
N GLU A 93 -6.04 19.73 -19.95
CA GLU A 93 -5.72 19.63 -18.50
C GLU A 93 -6.86 18.96 -17.75
N ALA A 94 -8.09 19.42 -17.97
CA ALA A 94 -9.27 18.77 -17.39
C ALA A 94 -9.38 17.30 -17.84
N ALA A 95 -9.09 17.02 -19.12
CA ALA A 95 -9.10 15.65 -19.65
C ALA A 95 -8.02 14.77 -18.97
N ALA A 96 -6.82 15.30 -18.76
CA ALA A 96 -5.71 14.60 -18.10
C ALA A 96 -6.04 14.29 -16.64
N ILE A 97 -6.62 15.24 -15.90
CA ILE A 97 -7.06 15.04 -14.50
C ILE A 97 -8.18 13.99 -14.43
N ASN A 98 -9.14 14.02 -15.35
CA ASN A 98 -10.19 13.00 -15.40
C ASN A 98 -9.64 11.59 -15.71
N ALA A 99 -8.66 11.48 -16.60
CA ALA A 99 -7.97 10.23 -16.88
C ALA A 99 -7.24 9.68 -15.64
N LEU A 100 -6.56 10.55 -14.88
CA LEU A 100 -5.92 10.20 -13.62
C LEU A 100 -6.97 9.75 -12.58
N ARG A 101 -8.08 10.47 -12.46
CA ARG A 101 -9.18 10.12 -11.56
C ARG A 101 -9.74 8.73 -11.85
N GLN A 102 -9.93 8.37 -13.14
CA GLN A 102 -10.37 7.03 -13.54
C GLN A 102 -9.36 5.94 -13.13
N GLN A 103 -8.06 6.19 -13.27
CA GLN A 103 -7.04 5.27 -12.82
C GLN A 103 -7.12 5.04 -11.30
N ILE A 104 -7.29 6.10 -10.50
CA ILE A 104 -7.41 6.00 -9.04
C ILE A 104 -8.71 5.30 -8.64
N GLN A 105 -9.81 5.54 -9.35
CA GLN A 105 -11.09 4.87 -9.11
C GLN A 105 -11.02 3.36 -9.34
N ALA A 106 -10.20 2.92 -10.29
CA ALA A 106 -9.99 1.49 -10.58
C ALA A 106 -9.10 0.78 -9.55
N LEU A 107 -8.38 1.51 -8.70
CA LEU A 107 -7.53 0.91 -7.68
C LEU A 107 -8.35 0.25 -6.57
N ARG A 108 -7.94 -0.95 -6.19
CA ARG A 108 -8.41 -1.61 -4.97
C ARG A 108 -7.46 -1.25 -3.84
N VAL A 109 -7.98 -0.58 -2.81
CA VAL A 109 -7.18 -0.14 -1.65
C VAL A 109 -7.54 -0.91 -0.40
N THR A 110 -6.58 -1.01 0.50
CA THR A 110 -6.71 -1.66 1.81
C THR A 110 -5.89 -0.91 2.85
N GLY A 111 -6.17 -1.11 4.12
CA GLY A 111 -5.44 -0.51 5.23
C GLY A 111 -4.13 -1.23 5.52
N ARG A 112 -3.17 -1.11 4.58
CA ARG A 112 -1.85 -1.72 4.70
C ARG A 112 -1.19 -1.35 6.02
N GLN A 113 -0.70 -2.36 6.74
CA GLN A 113 0.13 -2.16 7.92
C GLN A 113 1.61 -2.08 7.51
N PRO A 114 2.38 -1.10 8.01
CA PRO A 114 3.79 -0.92 7.68
C PRO A 114 4.67 -1.90 8.47
N ILE A 115 4.48 -3.20 8.24
CA ILE A 115 5.16 -4.30 8.94
C ILE A 115 5.94 -5.10 7.90
N ASN A 116 7.17 -5.49 8.23
CA ASN A 116 7.93 -6.43 7.42
C ASN A 116 7.33 -7.84 7.56
N LEU A 117 7.01 -8.46 6.44
CA LEU A 117 6.38 -9.78 6.39
C LEU A 117 7.36 -10.91 6.01
N ASP A 118 8.65 -10.58 5.83
CA ASP A 118 9.68 -11.58 5.55
C ASP A 118 9.86 -12.52 6.77
N PRO A 119 9.58 -13.83 6.64
CA PRO A 119 9.65 -14.77 7.76
C PRO A 119 11.01 -14.80 8.45
N ASP A 120 12.10 -14.60 7.71
CA ASP A 120 13.44 -14.64 8.28
C ASP A 120 13.71 -13.42 9.14
N VAL A 121 13.19 -12.25 8.74
CA VAL A 121 13.27 -11.02 9.53
C VAL A 121 12.37 -11.09 10.76
N VAL A 122 11.13 -11.57 10.59
CA VAL A 122 10.15 -11.70 11.68
C VAL A 122 10.66 -12.66 12.76
N ARG A 123 11.32 -13.77 12.36
CA ARG A 123 11.83 -14.80 13.28
C ARG A 123 12.93 -14.29 14.20
N VAL A 124 13.76 -13.38 13.74
CA VAL A 124 14.95 -12.90 14.49
C VAL A 124 14.71 -11.59 15.24
N SER A 125 13.54 -10.96 15.09
CA SER A 125 13.22 -9.65 15.63
C SER A 125 11.97 -9.69 16.51
N GLU A 126 12.11 -9.52 17.82
CA GLU A 126 10.95 -9.39 18.72
C GLU A 126 10.03 -8.22 18.33
N ARG A 127 10.62 -7.08 17.94
CA ARG A 127 9.85 -5.91 17.47
C ARG A 127 9.18 -6.16 16.10
N GLY A 128 9.77 -7.02 15.29
CA GLY A 128 9.24 -7.44 13.99
C GLY A 128 8.15 -8.50 14.08
N ASN A 129 7.91 -9.06 15.27
CA ASN A 129 6.91 -10.10 15.53
C ASN A 129 5.80 -9.61 16.46
N PRO A 130 4.98 -8.62 16.06
CA PRO A 130 3.91 -8.12 16.90
C PRO A 130 2.82 -9.17 17.14
N PRO A 131 2.09 -9.07 18.27
CA PRO A 131 0.89 -9.87 18.47
C PRO A 131 -0.20 -9.48 17.47
N LEU A 132 -0.92 -10.49 16.96
CA LEU A 132 -2.05 -10.31 16.06
C LEU A 132 -3.35 -10.33 16.88
N GLN A 133 -4.00 -9.18 17.02
CA GLN A 133 -5.26 -9.04 17.75
C GLN A 133 -6.32 -8.44 16.83
N GLY A 134 -7.40 -9.18 16.58
CA GLY A 134 -8.50 -8.73 15.72
C GLY A 134 -8.52 -9.38 14.34
N ASN A 135 -9.10 -8.68 13.35
CA ASN A 135 -9.32 -9.19 12.01
C ASN A 135 -8.32 -8.59 11.03
N TYR A 136 -7.55 -9.46 10.41
CA TYR A 136 -6.56 -9.10 9.40
C TYR A 136 -6.89 -9.75 8.06
N THR A 137 -6.33 -9.16 7.01
CA THR A 137 -6.31 -9.77 5.68
C THR A 137 -4.87 -9.75 5.17
N LEU A 138 -4.38 -10.89 4.70
CA LEU A 138 -3.06 -11.07 4.11
C LEU A 138 -3.21 -11.39 2.63
N TRP A 139 -2.52 -10.65 1.77
CA TRP A 139 -2.34 -10.96 0.35
C TRP A 139 -0.91 -11.37 0.12
N VAL A 140 -0.73 -12.55 -0.45
CA VAL A 140 0.57 -13.12 -0.84
C VAL A 140 0.48 -13.73 -2.23
N GLY A 141 1.60 -13.81 -2.93
CA GLY A 141 1.63 -14.39 -4.27
C GLY A 141 3.05 -14.62 -4.77
N PRO A 142 3.18 -15.08 -6.01
CA PRO A 142 4.48 -15.19 -6.67
C PRO A 142 5.08 -13.82 -6.96
N GLN A 143 6.35 -13.79 -7.34
CA GLN A 143 7.01 -12.57 -7.80
C GLN A 143 6.29 -12.02 -9.03
N PRO A 144 5.87 -10.73 -9.02
CA PRO A 144 5.30 -10.10 -10.20
C PRO A 144 6.29 -10.08 -11.37
N ALA A 145 5.79 -10.20 -12.59
CA ALA A 145 6.61 -10.15 -13.80
C ALA A 145 6.60 -8.76 -14.47
N ASP A 146 5.92 -7.80 -13.88
CA ASP A 146 5.68 -6.49 -14.47
C ASP A 146 5.94 -5.33 -13.50
N VAL A 147 5.98 -4.12 -14.08
CA VAL A 147 5.84 -2.82 -13.41
C VAL A 147 4.61 -2.13 -13.96
N THR A 148 3.95 -1.29 -13.18
CA THR A 148 2.76 -0.57 -13.62
C THR A 148 3.10 0.90 -13.83
N LEU A 149 2.85 1.42 -15.04
CA LEU A 149 2.91 2.85 -15.33
C LEU A 149 1.59 3.51 -14.95
N PHE A 150 1.64 4.61 -14.23
CA PHE A 150 0.46 5.27 -13.65
C PHE A 150 0.58 6.79 -13.73
N GLY A 151 -0.55 7.49 -13.78
CA GLY A 151 -0.58 8.95 -13.70
C GLY A 151 -0.80 9.64 -15.04
N LEU A 152 -0.21 10.82 -15.19
CA LEU A 152 -0.43 11.72 -16.33
C LEU A 152 0.42 11.35 -17.55
N ILE A 153 0.18 10.17 -18.11
CA ILE A 153 0.86 9.61 -19.27
C ILE A 153 -0.15 9.07 -20.28
N SER A 154 0.26 8.96 -21.55
CA SER A 154 -0.63 8.57 -22.65
C SER A 154 -1.09 7.13 -22.61
N ARG A 155 -0.29 6.22 -22.07
CA ARG A 155 -0.56 4.78 -22.04
C ARG A 155 -0.23 4.19 -20.67
N PRO A 156 -1.04 4.45 -19.63
CA PRO A 156 -0.88 3.80 -18.32
C PRO A 156 -1.13 2.28 -18.44
N GLY A 157 -0.70 1.54 -17.42
CA GLY A 157 -0.89 0.09 -17.32
C GLY A 157 0.41 -0.69 -17.22
N LYS A 158 0.30 -2.01 -17.19
CA LYS A 158 1.42 -2.93 -16.97
C LYS A 158 2.43 -2.94 -18.12
N ARG A 159 3.70 -3.08 -17.75
CA ARG A 159 4.84 -3.26 -18.65
C ARG A 159 5.72 -4.38 -18.11
N PRO A 160 6.28 -5.24 -18.96
CA PRO A 160 7.21 -6.28 -18.51
C PRO A 160 8.35 -5.67 -17.67
N PHE A 161 8.63 -6.28 -16.54
CA PHE A 161 9.81 -5.92 -15.74
C PHE A 161 11.07 -6.37 -16.48
N VAL A 162 12.05 -5.48 -16.58
CA VAL A 162 13.36 -5.77 -17.17
C VAL A 162 14.43 -5.39 -16.15
N PRO A 163 15.22 -6.34 -15.65
CA PRO A 163 16.32 -6.05 -14.73
C PRO A 163 17.28 -5.01 -15.29
N GLY A 164 17.75 -4.09 -14.46
CA GLY A 164 18.67 -3.01 -14.86
C GLY A 164 18.01 -1.85 -15.62
N ARG A 165 16.73 -1.95 -15.99
CA ARG A 165 16.02 -0.86 -16.67
C ARG A 165 15.57 0.19 -15.66
N ASP A 166 16.02 1.43 -15.82
CA ASP A 166 15.67 2.54 -14.94
C ASP A 166 14.28 3.12 -15.22
N VAL A 167 13.77 3.88 -14.27
CA VAL A 167 12.45 4.54 -14.34
C VAL A 167 12.32 5.43 -15.57
N ALA A 168 13.36 6.20 -15.90
CA ALA A 168 13.31 7.10 -17.05
C ALA A 168 13.13 6.32 -18.35
N SER A 169 13.82 5.17 -18.51
CA SER A 169 13.70 4.30 -19.69
C SER A 169 12.30 3.68 -19.84
N TYR A 170 11.59 3.39 -18.74
CA TYR A 170 10.18 2.97 -18.82
C TYR A 170 9.27 4.10 -19.32
N LEU A 171 9.66 5.34 -19.12
CA LEU A 171 8.89 6.52 -19.46
C LEU A 171 9.29 7.17 -20.79
N ASP A 172 10.40 6.76 -21.44
CA ASP A 172 10.88 7.32 -22.71
C ASP A 172 9.84 7.17 -23.83
N GLU A 173 9.07 6.07 -23.84
CA GLU A 173 8.02 5.79 -24.85
C GLU A 173 6.66 6.43 -24.47
N GLN A 174 6.58 7.14 -23.36
CA GLN A 174 5.34 7.72 -22.85
C GLN A 174 5.27 9.21 -23.15
N ARG A 175 4.22 9.62 -23.86
CA ARG A 175 3.91 11.05 -23.96
C ARG A 175 3.32 11.51 -22.62
N ARG A 176 3.88 12.58 -22.05
CA ARG A 176 3.32 13.27 -20.89
C ARG A 176 2.03 13.99 -21.29
N LEU A 177 0.96 13.81 -20.52
CA LEU A 177 -0.27 14.57 -20.68
C LEU A 177 -0.09 16.01 -20.19
N SER A 178 -1.07 16.86 -20.49
CA SER A 178 -1.07 18.25 -19.98
C SER A 178 -1.02 18.25 -18.45
N GLY A 179 -0.24 19.17 -17.90
CA GLY A 179 -0.03 19.28 -16.46
C GLY A 179 0.85 18.21 -15.79
N ALA A 180 1.44 17.30 -16.55
CA ALA A 180 2.32 16.28 -16.01
C ALA A 180 3.70 16.84 -15.61
N ASP A 181 4.24 16.36 -14.48
CA ASP A 181 5.65 16.61 -14.12
C ASP A 181 6.58 15.97 -15.16
N ARG A 182 7.48 16.80 -15.71
CA ARG A 182 8.46 16.38 -16.73
C ARG A 182 9.82 16.08 -16.14
N SER A 183 10.06 16.52 -14.91
CA SER A 183 11.36 16.44 -14.24
C SER A 183 11.48 15.23 -13.33
N TYR A 184 10.36 14.83 -12.73
CA TYR A 184 10.33 13.77 -11.74
C TYR A 184 9.18 12.78 -11.99
N ALA A 185 9.41 11.55 -11.57
CA ALA A 185 8.40 10.53 -11.36
C ALA A 185 8.58 9.95 -9.96
N TRP A 186 7.64 9.15 -9.51
CA TRP A 186 7.71 8.45 -8.25
C TRP A 186 7.71 6.94 -8.48
N VAL A 187 8.54 6.22 -7.73
CA VAL A 187 8.46 4.77 -7.64
C VAL A 187 7.76 4.41 -6.34
N ILE A 188 6.70 3.64 -6.44
CA ILE A 188 6.04 3.01 -5.30
C ILE A 188 6.41 1.54 -5.34
N TYR A 189 7.29 1.13 -4.44
CA TYR A 189 7.77 -0.24 -4.34
C TYR A 189 6.68 -1.17 -3.81
N PRO A 190 6.80 -2.50 -4.05
CA PRO A 190 5.81 -3.47 -3.57
C PRO A 190 5.64 -3.47 -2.05
N ASP A 191 6.70 -3.17 -1.31
CA ASP A 191 6.69 -3.05 0.16
C ASP A 191 6.04 -1.77 0.69
N GLY A 192 5.61 -0.86 -0.20
CA GLY A 192 4.96 0.41 0.13
C GLY A 192 5.92 1.59 0.30
N ARG A 193 7.24 1.39 0.21
CA ARG A 193 8.19 2.51 0.16
C ARG A 193 7.98 3.32 -1.10
N THR A 194 8.28 4.62 -1.02
CA THR A 194 8.21 5.54 -2.16
C THR A 194 9.56 6.20 -2.37
N GLN A 195 9.91 6.43 -3.63
CA GLN A 195 11.15 7.12 -4.00
C GLN A 195 10.88 8.09 -5.16
N LYS A 196 11.29 9.34 -5.02
CA LYS A 196 11.28 10.32 -6.10
C LYS A 196 12.44 10.04 -7.05
N ALA A 197 12.13 9.85 -8.33
CA ALA A 197 13.09 9.53 -9.38
C ALA A 197 13.22 10.72 -10.35
N PRO A 198 14.41 11.33 -10.49
CA PRO A 198 14.67 12.35 -11.50
C PRO A 198 14.74 11.69 -12.88
N VAL A 199 13.90 12.13 -13.83
CA VAL A 199 13.70 11.49 -15.13
C VAL A 199 13.94 12.39 -16.33
N ALA A 200 14.17 13.69 -16.12
CA ALA A 200 14.46 14.62 -17.21
C ALA A 200 15.92 14.52 -17.65
N TYR A 201 16.20 14.89 -18.91
CA TYR A 201 17.54 14.83 -19.49
C TYR A 201 18.62 15.50 -18.61
N TRP A 202 18.31 16.63 -17.99
CA TRP A 202 19.29 17.42 -17.20
C TRP A 202 19.49 16.94 -15.76
N ASN A 203 18.56 16.14 -15.22
CA ASN A 203 18.62 15.67 -13.83
C ASN A 203 18.57 14.15 -13.69
N ARG A 204 18.53 13.40 -14.79
CA ARG A 204 18.35 11.95 -14.81
C ARG A 204 19.36 11.25 -13.92
N ARG A 205 18.85 10.36 -13.08
CA ARG A 205 19.64 9.44 -12.27
C ARG A 205 19.08 8.03 -12.42
N HIS A 206 19.97 7.06 -12.36
CA HIS A 206 19.55 5.66 -12.38
C HIS A 206 18.75 5.33 -11.11
N VAL A 207 17.48 5.06 -11.26
CA VAL A 207 16.59 4.55 -10.22
C VAL A 207 15.90 3.33 -10.79
N GLU A 208 16.15 2.17 -10.21
CA GLU A 208 15.61 0.91 -10.69
C GLU A 208 14.32 0.57 -9.89
N PRO A 209 13.18 0.27 -10.56
CA PRO A 209 12.01 -0.26 -9.89
C PRO A 209 12.22 -1.74 -9.56
N MET A 210 11.52 -2.25 -8.56
CA MET A 210 11.39 -3.69 -8.33
C MET A 210 10.23 -4.28 -9.14
N PRO A 211 10.21 -5.60 -9.40
CA PRO A 211 9.01 -6.27 -9.91
C PRO A 211 7.78 -5.91 -9.07
N GLY A 212 6.65 -5.58 -9.71
CA GLY A 212 5.44 -5.14 -9.03
C GLY A 212 5.42 -3.68 -8.55
N SER A 213 6.47 -2.88 -8.84
CA SER A 213 6.45 -1.45 -8.54
C SER A 213 5.46 -0.69 -9.42
N ILE A 214 4.97 0.45 -8.91
CA ILE A 214 4.27 1.46 -9.72
C ILE A 214 5.25 2.60 -10.01
N ILE A 215 5.29 3.04 -11.27
CA ILE A 215 5.97 4.25 -11.71
C ILE A 215 4.90 5.30 -11.95
N PHE A 216 4.82 6.29 -11.07
CA PHE A 216 3.80 7.33 -11.07
C PHE A 216 4.34 8.66 -11.61
N VAL A 217 3.68 9.20 -12.61
CA VAL A 217 3.91 10.57 -13.11
C VAL A 217 2.81 11.46 -12.57
N GLY A 218 3.17 12.33 -11.65
CA GLY A 218 2.24 13.24 -10.96
C GLY A 218 1.98 14.54 -11.71
N LEU A 219 1.29 15.44 -11.00
CA LEU A 219 1.03 16.80 -11.44
C LEU A 219 2.29 17.65 -11.25
N ALA A 220 2.56 18.55 -12.21
CA ALA A 220 3.62 19.54 -12.11
C ALA A 220 3.20 20.72 -11.23
N ASP A 221 4.17 21.37 -10.58
CA ASP A 221 3.96 22.52 -9.69
C ASP A 221 3.21 23.70 -10.36
N ALA A 222 3.32 23.82 -11.68
CA ALA A 222 2.70 24.91 -12.45
C ALA A 222 1.19 24.72 -12.70
N LEU A 223 0.65 23.51 -12.52
CA LEU A 223 -0.74 23.20 -12.88
C LEU A 223 -1.76 23.66 -11.86
N CYS A 224 -1.38 23.73 -10.60
CA CYS A 224 -2.32 24.10 -9.54
C CYS A 224 -1.86 25.37 -8.86
N SER A 225 -2.66 26.41 -8.92
CA SER A 225 -2.48 27.59 -8.08
C SER A 225 -2.55 27.27 -6.57
N ARG A 226 -2.85 26.01 -6.22
CA ARG A 226 -2.98 25.48 -4.84
C ARG A 226 -2.42 24.05 -4.74
N THR A 227 -1.16 23.96 -4.29
CA THR A 227 -0.52 22.76 -3.71
C THR A 227 -0.58 21.46 -4.52
N PRO A 228 0.10 21.38 -5.70
CA PRO A 228 0.30 20.10 -6.41
C PRO A 228 0.98 19.05 -5.54
N ASP A 229 1.88 19.47 -4.67
CA ASP A 229 2.57 18.57 -3.74
C ASP A 229 1.61 17.84 -2.79
N GLU A 230 0.55 18.50 -2.30
CA GLU A 230 -0.43 17.84 -1.45
C GLU A 230 -1.27 16.82 -2.23
N ILE A 231 -1.68 17.14 -3.46
CA ILE A 231 -2.44 16.20 -4.30
C ILE A 231 -1.56 15.00 -4.68
N ASN A 232 -0.31 15.23 -5.07
CA ASN A 232 0.65 14.17 -5.34
C ASN A 232 0.89 13.31 -4.09
N ALA A 233 0.99 13.90 -2.89
CA ALA A 233 1.12 13.17 -1.64
C ALA A 233 -0.11 12.32 -1.33
N ASP A 234 -1.33 12.84 -1.53
CA ASP A 234 -2.58 12.10 -1.37
C ASP A 234 -2.66 10.91 -2.34
N ILE A 235 -2.21 11.11 -3.61
CA ILE A 235 -2.15 10.04 -4.60
C ILE A 235 -1.13 8.98 -4.17
N LEU A 236 0.08 9.38 -3.77
CA LEU A 236 1.11 8.47 -3.28
C LEU A 236 0.61 7.67 -2.08
N GLY A 237 -0.03 8.33 -1.10
CA GLY A 237 -0.66 7.66 0.04
C GLY A 237 -1.69 6.61 -0.40
N THR A 238 -2.51 6.91 -1.40
CA THR A 238 -3.48 5.96 -1.95
C THR A 238 -2.80 4.79 -2.68
N LEU A 239 -1.75 5.06 -3.47
CA LEU A 239 -1.00 4.04 -4.21
C LEU A 239 -0.25 3.07 -3.28
N THR A 240 0.24 3.54 -2.13
CA THR A 240 0.89 2.68 -1.12
C THR A 240 -0.09 1.72 -0.45
N GLN A 241 -1.39 2.05 -0.44
CA GLN A 241 -2.46 1.25 0.13
C GLN A 241 -3.08 0.25 -0.87
N ARG A 242 -2.52 0.11 -2.08
CA ARG A 242 -3.07 -0.82 -3.08
C ARG A 242 -3.00 -2.26 -2.63
N ILE A 243 -4.01 -3.03 -3.00
CA ILE A 243 -3.99 -4.50 -2.92
C ILE A 243 -3.11 -5.02 -4.08
N PRO A 244 -2.16 -5.95 -3.86
CA PRO A 244 -1.41 -6.60 -4.93
C PRO A 244 -2.34 -7.33 -5.91
N GLU A 245 -2.04 -7.27 -7.21
CA GLU A 245 -2.76 -7.98 -8.28
C GLU A 245 -2.08 -9.29 -8.62
#